data_757be9c7226357cf9752bddade8411bd
#
_entry.id   757be9c7226357cf9752bddade8411bd
#
_cell.length_a   1.000
_cell.length_b   1.000
_cell.length_c   1.000
_cell.angle_alpha   90.00
_cell.angle_beta   90.00
_cell.angle_gamma   90.00
#
_symmetry.space_group_name_H-M   'P 1'
#
loop_
_entity.id
_entity.type
_entity.pdbx_description
1 polymer ?
#
loop_
_entity_poly.entity_id
_entity_poly.type
_entity_poly.pdbx_seq_one_letter_code
_entity_poly.pdbx_strand_id
1 'polypeptide(L)' 'MTNRDLLREKISESGIIMRHLAEKCGITPQSFSGKINGHSEFSISEAKVLRDLLNLTDDDFMAIFFADEVA' A
#
# COMPACT_ATOMS: atom_id res chain seq x y z
N MET A 1 1.90 0.19 -11.96
CA MET A 1 0.99 -0.79 -11.32
C MET A 1 1.56 -1.20 -9.97
N THR A 2 0.70 -1.32 -8.97
CA THR A 2 1.15 -1.69 -7.62
C THR A 2 1.51 -3.18 -7.55
N ASN A 3 2.64 -3.48 -6.94
CA ASN A 3 2.99 -4.87 -6.62
C ASN A 3 2.25 -5.26 -5.34
N ARG A 4 1.07 -5.85 -5.52
CA ARG A 4 0.16 -6.15 -4.40
C ARG A 4 0.66 -7.26 -3.50
N ASP A 5 1.37 -8.22 -4.05
CA ASP A 5 1.90 -9.31 -3.26
C ASP A 5 2.94 -8.82 -2.26
N LEU A 6 3.84 -7.95 -2.72
CA LEU A 6 4.85 -7.37 -1.84
C LEU A 6 4.20 -6.45 -0.81
N LEU A 7 3.18 -5.69 -1.22
CA LEU A 7 2.45 -4.82 -0.30
C LEU A 7 1.77 -5.63 0.80
N ARG A 8 1.10 -6.73 0.44
CA ARG A 8 0.46 -7.62 1.43
C ARG A 8 1.48 -8.18 2.41
N GLU A 9 2.65 -8.55 1.92
CA GLU A 9 3.74 -9.05 2.76
C GLU A 9 4.15 -8.00 3.78
N LYS A 10 4.34 -6.76 3.34
CA LYS A 10 4.73 -5.66 4.24
C LYS A 10 3.64 -5.35 5.26
N ILE A 11 2.38 -5.39 4.86
CA ILE A 11 1.25 -5.20 5.77
C ILE A 11 1.24 -6.30 6.82
N SER A 12 1.40 -7.54 6.40
CA SER A 12 1.43 -8.68 7.30
C SER A 12 2.56 -8.57 8.32
N GLU A 13 3.74 -8.20 7.86
CA GLU A 13 4.91 -8.03 8.73
C GLU A 13 4.73 -6.91 9.74
N SER A 14 3.99 -5.87 9.38
CA SER A 14 3.80 -4.70 10.25
C SER A 14 2.91 -4.98 11.45
N GLY A 15 2.02 -5.96 11.35
CA GLY A 15 1.02 -6.23 12.37
C GLY A 15 -0.10 -5.19 12.44
N ILE A 16 -0.12 -4.21 11.55
CA ILE A 16 -1.16 -3.16 11.52
C ILE A 16 -2.38 -3.70 10.78
N ILE A 17 -3.56 -3.54 11.38
CA ILE A 17 -4.79 -4.03 10.74
C ILE A 17 -5.20 -3.11 9.59
N MET A 18 -5.84 -3.69 8.58
CA MET A 18 -6.23 -2.97 7.37
C MET A 18 -7.18 -1.82 7.64
N ARG A 19 -8.07 -1.95 8.64
CA ARG A 19 -8.97 -0.86 9.01
C ARG A 19 -8.20 0.40 9.41
N HIS A 20 -7.14 0.23 10.18
CA HIS A 20 -6.31 1.36 10.61
C HIS A 20 -5.59 1.99 9.40
N LEU A 21 -5.08 1.15 8.50
CA LEU A 21 -4.43 1.63 7.28
C LEU A 21 -5.42 2.43 6.42
N ALA A 22 -6.63 1.92 6.25
CA ALA A 22 -7.68 2.60 5.48
C ALA A 22 -8.01 3.95 6.10
N GLU A 23 -8.17 3.99 7.43
CA GLU A 23 -8.49 5.22 8.15
C GLU A 23 -7.41 6.28 7.94
N LYS A 24 -6.14 5.89 8.02
CA LYS A 24 -5.03 6.81 7.81
C LYS A 24 -4.94 7.29 6.36
N CYS A 25 -5.37 6.47 5.42
CA CYS A 25 -5.45 6.87 4.02
C CYS A 25 -6.67 7.73 3.70
N GLY A 26 -7.59 7.87 4.66
CA GLY A 26 -8.82 8.66 4.49
C GLY A 26 -9.87 7.96 3.61
N ILE A 27 -9.86 6.65 3.55
CA ILE A 27 -10.80 5.86 2.76
C ILE A 27 -11.45 4.78 3.63
N THR A 28 -12.51 4.18 3.12
CA THR A 28 -13.21 3.10 3.83
C THR A 28 -12.40 1.80 3.76
N PRO A 29 -12.60 0.87 4.71
CA PRO A 29 -11.96 -0.44 4.61
C PRO A 29 -12.31 -1.18 3.33
N GLN A 30 -13.54 -1.01 2.83
CA GLN A 30 -13.95 -1.62 1.56
C GLN A 30 -13.15 -1.07 0.38
N SER A 31 -12.97 0.26 0.33
CA SER A 31 -12.15 0.89 -0.69
C SER A 31 -10.71 0.41 -0.62
N PHE A 32 -10.18 0.34 0.59
CA PHE A 32 -8.80 -0.13 0.78
C PHE A 32 -8.65 -1.57 0.29
N SER A 33 -9.59 -2.43 0.67
CA SER A 33 -9.60 -3.83 0.23
C SER A 33 -9.66 -3.93 -1.30
N GLY A 34 -10.49 -3.09 -1.93
CA GLY A 34 -10.57 -3.05 -3.39
C GLY A 34 -9.24 -2.70 -4.04
N LYS A 35 -8.50 -1.76 -3.45
CA LYS A 35 -7.19 -1.37 -3.96
C LYS A 35 -6.15 -2.47 -3.76
N ILE A 36 -6.20 -3.15 -2.62
CA ILE A 36 -5.33 -4.31 -2.36
C ILE A 36 -5.62 -5.44 -3.35
N ASN A 37 -6.88 -5.62 -3.73
CA ASN A 37 -7.29 -6.71 -4.62
C ASN A 37 -7.22 -6.35 -6.12
N GLY A 38 -6.80 -5.12 -6.44
CA GLY A 38 -6.58 -4.73 -7.83
C GLY A 38 -7.78 -4.11 -8.53
N HIS A 39 -8.86 -3.82 -7.81
CA HIS A 39 -10.04 -3.19 -8.41
C HIS A 39 -9.81 -1.72 -8.70
N SER A 40 -8.89 -1.08 -7.99
CA SER A 40 -8.47 0.30 -8.25
C SER A 40 -7.03 0.48 -7.79
N GLU A 41 -6.41 1.56 -8.21
CA GLU A 41 -5.02 1.85 -7.87
C GLU A 41 -4.93 2.79 -6.67
N PHE A 42 -3.80 2.72 -5.95
CA PHE A 42 -3.49 3.66 -4.88
C PHE A 42 -3.08 4.99 -5.48
N SER A 43 -3.54 6.09 -4.85
CA SER A 43 -3.05 7.42 -5.20
C SER A 43 -1.64 7.61 -4.62
N ILE A 44 -0.95 8.64 -5.12
CA ILE A 44 0.38 9.00 -4.58
C ILE A 44 0.26 9.38 -3.10
N SER A 45 -0.79 10.10 -2.71
CA SER A 45 -1.01 10.47 -1.31
C SER A 45 -1.16 9.23 -0.43
N GLU A 46 -1.95 8.28 -0.89
CA GLU A 46 -2.17 7.02 -0.16
C GLU A 46 -0.88 6.22 -0.06
N ALA A 47 -0.12 6.16 -1.15
CA ALA A 47 1.16 5.46 -1.15
C ALA A 47 2.12 6.04 -0.12
N LYS A 48 2.17 7.38 -0.01
CA LYS A 48 3.03 8.04 0.97
C LYS A 48 2.62 7.75 2.41
N VAL A 49 1.30 7.69 2.66
CA VAL A 49 0.78 7.32 3.99
C VAL A 49 1.21 5.90 4.33
N LEU A 50 1.07 4.98 3.39
CA LEU A 50 1.48 3.59 3.60
C LEU A 50 2.98 3.46 3.81
N ARG A 51 3.78 4.23 3.07
CA ARG A 51 5.23 4.25 3.27
C ARG A 51 5.57 4.56 4.72
N ASP A 52 4.93 5.59 5.27
CA ASP A 52 5.21 6.03 6.64
C ASP A 52 4.72 5.01 7.67
N LEU A 53 3.49 4.52 7.50
CA LEU A 53 2.90 3.56 8.45
C LEU A 53 3.62 2.22 8.44
N LEU A 54 4.01 1.74 7.28
CA LEU A 54 4.66 0.44 7.12
C LEU A 54 6.17 0.54 7.23
N ASN A 55 6.68 1.76 7.42
CA ASN A 55 8.11 2.03 7.55
C ASN A 55 8.90 1.46 6.37
N LEU A 56 8.41 1.72 5.16
CA LEU A 56 9.03 1.22 3.94
C LEU A 56 10.31 1.99 3.63
N THR A 57 11.32 1.28 3.16
CA THR A 57 12.51 1.92 2.60
C THR A 57 12.17 2.52 1.24
N ASP A 58 13.03 3.38 0.71
CA ASP A 58 12.86 3.93 -0.63
C ASP A 58 12.79 2.81 -1.66
N ASP A 59 13.62 1.79 -1.53
CA ASP A 59 13.61 0.62 -2.43
C ASP A 59 12.28 -0.12 -2.36
N ASP A 60 11.76 -0.34 -1.15
CA ASP A 60 10.46 -0.99 -0.95
C ASP A 60 9.34 -0.16 -1.57
N PHE A 61 9.37 1.15 -1.35
CA PHE A 61 8.36 2.06 -1.88
C PHE A 61 8.32 1.98 -3.40
N MET A 62 9.48 2.06 -4.03
CA MET A 62 9.58 1.98 -5.49
C MET A 62 9.14 0.61 -6.01
N ALA A 63 9.59 -0.46 -5.35
CA ALA A 63 9.25 -1.82 -5.76
C ALA A 63 7.75 -2.10 -5.67
N ILE A 64 7.07 -1.51 -4.68
CA ILE A 64 5.64 -1.72 -4.49
C ILE A 64 4.80 -0.86 -5.42
N PHE A 65 5.03 0.46 -5.41
CA PHE A 65 4.12 1.41 -6.03
C PHE A 65 4.54 1.83 -7.45
N PHE A 66 5.77 1.58 -7.82
CA PHE A 66 6.30 1.93 -9.15
C PHE A 66 6.92 0.70 -9.82
N ALA A 67 6.26 -0.45 -9.65
CA ALA A 67 6.79 -1.73 -10.15
C ALA A 67 7.04 -1.71 -11.65
N ASP A 68 6.23 -0.98 -12.41
CA ASP A 68 6.35 -0.92 -13.87
C ASP A 68 7.52 -0.05 -14.32
N GLU A 69 7.97 0.87 -13.45
CA GLU A 69 9.06 1.80 -13.76
C GLU A 69 10.41 1.29 -13.29
N VAL A 70 10.44 0.22 -12.51
CA VAL A 70 11.68 -0.37 -11.99
C VAL A 70 12.09 -1.48 -12.93
N ALA A 71 13.18 -1.27 -13.61
CA ALA A 71 13.69 -2.22 -14.59
C ALA A 71 14.46 -3.36 -13.92
#